data_990ab748d9efe11b41de52079c0c61b2
#
_entry.id   990ab748d9efe11b41de52079c0c61b2
#
_cell.length_a   1.000
_cell.length_b   1.000
_cell.length_c   1.000
_cell.angle_alpha   90.00
_cell.angle_beta   90.00
_cell.angle_gamma   90.00
#
_symmetry.space_group_name_H-M   'P 1'
#
loop_
_entity.id
_entity.type
_entity.pdbx_description
1 polymer ?
#
loop_
_entity_poly.entity_id
_entity_poly.type
_entity_poly.pdbx_seq_one_letter_code
_entity_poly.pdbx_strand_id
1 'polypeptide(L)'
;MLFRSAKAKATEVNAKLQLDRGKELVRNQNIPQSTVDQREADEDAAKASVMEAQAALDQAEINLGYTEIRSPIDGRIGLERFTKGNLVQPSSGTLATIVSQDPIYVTFQVSQRNLLDYFRRRAEDPGKNTPVNVRIKLPNGTIYPHAGVSNFLDVQVDPTTDTVTVRATVPNPDHVLIPGGVVGVTVERGAPKSALTVPQAAVLLDQAGRYVLVVDAAKKVEQRRITTGAEQGRDIVVTDGLKEGEQVIVEGIQKVRPGQVVTATVVPGT
;
A
#
# COMPACT_ATOMS: atom_id res chain seq x y z
N MET A 1 39.02 11.71 23.65
CA MET A 1 39.33 11.68 22.22
C MET A 1 39.63 13.08 21.67
N LEU A 2 38.78 14.11 21.88
CA LEU A 2 38.99 15.48 21.40
C LEU A 2 40.40 16.05 21.70
N PHE A 3 40.93 15.88 22.92
CA PHE A 3 42.25 16.36 23.27
C PHE A 3 43.38 15.69 22.48
N ARG A 4 43.24 14.41 22.10
CA ARG A 4 44.23 13.70 21.28
C ARG A 4 44.27 14.25 19.87
N SER A 5 43.08 14.48 19.24
CA SER A 5 42.97 15.07 17.93
C SER A 5 43.55 16.49 17.92
N ALA A 6 43.22 17.33 18.90
CA ALA A 6 43.78 18.67 19.03
C ALA A 6 45.29 18.67 19.18
N LYS A 7 45.87 17.76 19.97
CA LYS A 7 47.32 17.59 20.13
C LYS A 7 47.99 17.21 18.81
N ALA A 8 47.42 16.21 18.09
CA ALA A 8 47.96 15.76 16.82
C ALA A 8 47.97 16.91 15.78
N LYS A 9 46.89 17.69 15.68
CA LYS A 9 46.81 18.88 14.82
C LYS A 9 47.86 19.93 15.17
N ALA A 10 48.10 20.18 16.45
CA ALA A 10 49.14 21.12 16.89
C ALA A 10 50.53 20.65 16.48
N THR A 11 50.81 19.32 16.57
CA THR A 11 52.06 18.71 16.13
C THR A 11 52.25 18.84 14.63
N GLU A 12 51.21 18.57 13.82
CA GLU A 12 51.22 18.71 12.36
C GLU A 12 51.53 20.18 11.95
N VAL A 13 50.85 21.14 12.56
CA VAL A 13 51.10 22.57 12.30
C VAL A 13 52.54 22.94 12.58
N ASN A 14 53.10 22.46 13.69
CA ASN A 14 54.53 22.70 14.01
C ASN A 14 55.45 22.05 12.98
N ALA A 15 55.23 20.78 12.62
CA ALA A 15 56.03 20.06 11.62
C ALA A 15 56.00 20.80 10.27
N LYS A 16 54.83 21.24 9.83
CA LYS A 16 54.64 22.04 8.61
C LYS A 16 55.44 23.34 8.65
N LEU A 17 55.36 24.09 9.77
CA LEU A 17 56.14 25.33 9.92
C LEU A 17 57.65 25.06 9.87
N GLN A 18 58.14 23.95 10.44
CA GLN A 18 59.55 23.58 10.37
C GLN A 18 59.95 23.19 8.93
N LEU A 19 59.10 22.49 8.19
CA LEU A 19 59.35 22.17 6.79
C LEU A 19 59.38 23.44 5.92
N ASP A 20 58.41 24.34 6.08
CA ASP A 20 58.37 25.59 5.31
C ASP A 20 59.61 26.44 5.54
N ARG A 21 60.03 26.61 6.79
CA ARG A 21 61.30 27.25 7.14
C ARG A 21 62.50 26.54 6.53
N GLY A 22 62.50 25.20 6.53
CA GLY A 22 63.56 24.41 5.94
C GLY A 22 63.66 24.64 4.43
N LYS A 23 62.56 24.68 3.70
CA LYS A 23 62.52 24.96 2.29
C LYS A 23 63.10 26.34 1.93
N GLU A 24 62.82 27.35 2.77
CA GLU A 24 63.43 28.69 2.62
C GLU A 24 64.93 28.70 2.84
N LEU A 25 65.42 27.97 3.90
CA LEU A 25 66.85 27.93 4.23
C LEU A 25 67.67 27.17 3.17
N VAL A 26 67.11 26.13 2.54
CA VAL A 26 67.75 25.43 1.41
C VAL A 26 67.90 26.34 0.19
N ARG A 27 66.87 27.12 -0.12
CA ARG A 27 66.94 28.12 -1.23
C ARG A 27 68.10 29.11 -1.04
N ASN A 28 68.39 29.44 0.20
CA ASN A 28 69.50 30.31 0.56
C ASN A 28 70.81 29.54 0.83
N GLN A 29 70.90 28.25 0.50
CA GLN A 29 72.07 27.38 0.66
C GLN A 29 72.58 27.26 2.12
N ASN A 30 71.70 27.50 3.10
CA ASN A 30 72.08 27.50 4.53
C ASN A 30 71.97 26.11 5.22
N ILE A 31 71.25 25.16 4.61
CA ILE A 31 71.11 23.79 5.10
C ILE A 31 71.14 22.78 3.96
N PRO A 32 71.62 21.52 4.23
CA PRO A 32 71.58 20.43 3.25
C PRO A 32 70.16 20.04 2.86
N GLN A 33 69.96 19.54 1.61
CA GLN A 33 68.66 19.01 1.12
C GLN A 33 68.15 17.87 2.01
N SER A 34 69.02 17.00 2.49
CA SER A 34 68.67 15.91 3.40
C SER A 34 67.94 16.34 4.67
N THR A 35 68.20 17.59 5.14
CA THR A 35 67.46 18.15 6.29
C THR A 35 66.03 18.52 5.92
N VAL A 36 65.75 18.94 4.68
CA VAL A 36 64.41 19.21 4.19
C VAL A 36 63.64 17.90 3.98
N ASP A 37 64.31 16.89 3.42
CA ASP A 37 63.74 15.56 3.19
C ASP A 37 63.30 14.93 4.55
N GLN A 38 64.14 15.08 5.60
CA GLN A 38 63.79 14.63 6.96
C GLN A 38 62.55 15.38 7.51
N ARG A 39 62.52 16.73 7.32
CA ARG A 39 61.33 17.52 7.81
C ARG A 39 60.07 17.21 7.05
N GLU A 40 60.18 16.83 5.78
CA GLU A 40 59.04 16.36 4.99
C GLU A 40 58.52 15.02 5.53
N ALA A 41 59.40 14.09 5.82
CA ALA A 41 59.02 12.85 6.47
C ALA A 41 58.39 13.05 7.84
N ASP A 42 58.90 14.03 8.65
CA ASP A 42 58.35 14.37 9.95
C ASP A 42 56.92 15.00 9.80
N GLU A 43 56.69 15.85 8.76
CA GLU A 43 55.37 16.42 8.49
C GLU A 43 54.39 15.32 8.05
N ASP A 44 54.80 14.41 7.17
CA ASP A 44 53.98 13.30 6.73
C ASP A 44 53.63 12.34 7.88
N ALA A 45 54.56 12.08 8.78
CA ALA A 45 54.30 11.31 10.02
C ALA A 45 53.29 12.04 10.94
N ALA A 46 53.42 13.35 11.04
CA ALA A 46 52.47 14.14 11.82
C ALA A 46 51.05 14.17 11.19
N LYS A 47 50.94 14.26 9.86
CA LYS A 47 49.67 14.11 9.14
C LYS A 47 49.01 12.74 9.37
N ALA A 48 49.81 11.67 9.28
CA ALA A 48 49.34 10.32 9.57
C ALA A 48 48.80 10.20 11.00
N SER A 49 49.46 10.82 11.96
CA SER A 49 48.98 10.86 13.36
C SER A 49 47.67 11.64 13.54
N VAL A 50 47.44 12.70 12.74
CA VAL A 50 46.15 13.43 12.71
C VAL A 50 45.07 12.53 12.18
N MET A 51 45.32 11.81 11.07
CA MET A 51 44.34 10.88 10.47
C MET A 51 43.96 9.75 11.43
N GLU A 52 44.96 9.19 12.15
CA GLU A 52 44.73 8.18 13.19
C GLU A 52 43.84 8.73 14.32
N ALA A 53 44.18 9.92 14.83
CA ALA A 53 43.43 10.54 15.91
C ALA A 53 42.00 10.92 15.48
N GLN A 54 41.81 11.31 14.21
CA GLN A 54 40.50 11.60 13.65
C GLN A 54 39.66 10.32 13.52
N ALA A 55 40.23 9.23 12.97
CA ALA A 55 39.56 7.95 12.88
C ALA A 55 39.12 7.41 14.24
N ALA A 56 39.97 7.60 15.26
CA ALA A 56 39.63 7.21 16.64
C ALA A 56 38.50 8.10 17.23
N LEU A 57 38.43 9.38 16.84
CA LEU A 57 37.30 10.27 17.22
C LEU A 57 36.02 9.85 16.56
N ASP A 58 36.03 9.63 15.24
CA ASP A 58 34.87 9.21 14.46
C ASP A 58 34.30 7.88 15.00
N GLN A 59 35.18 6.92 15.35
CA GLN A 59 34.75 5.67 15.96
C GLN A 59 34.08 5.88 17.34
N ALA A 60 34.58 6.82 18.13
CA ALA A 60 33.96 7.14 19.41
C ALA A 60 32.61 7.84 19.24
N GLU A 61 32.48 8.70 18.23
CA GLU A 61 31.20 9.35 17.88
C GLU A 61 30.16 8.34 17.37
N ILE A 62 30.57 7.39 16.53
CA ILE A 62 29.71 6.28 16.09
C ILE A 62 29.21 5.47 17.30
N ASN A 63 30.12 5.12 18.22
CA ASN A 63 29.76 4.36 19.42
C ASN A 63 28.81 5.16 20.34
N LEU A 64 28.99 6.47 20.43
CA LEU A 64 28.05 7.34 21.14
C LEU A 64 26.69 7.38 20.43
N GLY A 65 26.69 7.44 19.09
CA GLY A 65 25.45 7.37 18.29
C GLY A 65 24.63 6.12 18.54
N TYR A 66 25.27 4.98 18.80
CA TYR A 66 24.56 3.73 19.13
C TYR A 66 23.84 3.76 20.49
N THR A 67 24.16 4.72 21.36
CA THR A 67 23.43 4.88 22.63
C THR A 67 22.07 5.56 22.48
N GLU A 68 21.81 6.18 21.33
CA GLU A 68 20.53 6.82 20.99
C GLU A 68 19.90 6.09 19.79
N ILE A 69 18.91 5.23 20.08
CA ILE A 69 18.24 4.43 19.07
C ILE A 69 16.95 5.15 18.66
N ARG A 70 16.91 5.64 17.42
CA ARG A 70 15.75 6.34 16.86
C ARG A 70 15.02 5.47 15.85
N SER A 71 13.70 5.66 15.74
CA SER A 71 12.91 5.02 14.70
C SER A 71 13.27 5.58 13.33
N PRO A 72 13.54 4.73 12.32
CA PRO A 72 13.75 5.17 10.95
C PRO A 72 12.43 5.45 10.19
N ILE A 73 11.29 5.08 10.76
CA ILE A 73 9.96 5.24 10.16
C ILE A 73 8.97 5.81 11.16
N ASP A 74 7.93 6.48 10.63
CA ASP A 74 6.76 6.83 11.41
C ASP A 74 5.87 5.60 11.60
N GLY A 75 5.39 5.39 12.83
CA GLY A 75 4.57 4.22 13.13
C GLY A 75 4.36 4.00 14.61
N ARG A 76 3.65 2.91 14.91
CA ARG A 76 3.38 2.49 16.29
C ARG A 76 4.40 1.47 16.75
N ILE A 77 5.00 1.73 17.91
CA ILE A 77 5.90 0.79 18.57
C ILE A 77 5.10 -0.33 19.26
N GLY A 78 5.52 -1.57 19.05
CA GLY A 78 4.98 -2.74 19.74
C GLY A 78 5.56 -2.92 21.14
N LEU A 79 5.35 -4.11 21.72
CA LEU A 79 5.90 -4.44 23.02
C LEU A 79 7.43 -4.46 22.97
N GLU A 80 8.05 -3.83 23.96
CA GLU A 80 9.47 -3.88 24.18
C GLU A 80 9.88 -5.28 24.68
N ARG A 81 11.02 -5.77 24.19
CA ARG A 81 11.60 -7.03 24.67
C ARG A 81 12.55 -6.83 25.85
N PHE A 82 13.11 -5.64 25.96
CA PHE A 82 14.07 -5.26 26.98
C PHE A 82 13.52 -4.06 27.73
N THR A 83 13.34 -4.20 29.04
CA THR A 83 12.87 -3.14 29.92
C THR A 83 14.05 -2.32 30.46
N LYS A 84 13.74 -1.15 31.01
CA LYS A 84 14.74 -0.27 31.61
C LYS A 84 15.55 -1.01 32.67
N GLY A 85 16.86 -0.92 32.57
CA GLY A 85 17.81 -1.61 33.45
C GLY A 85 18.41 -2.88 32.86
N ASN A 86 17.91 -3.40 31.77
CA ASN A 86 18.52 -4.52 31.07
C ASN A 86 19.73 -4.08 30.25
N LEU A 87 20.77 -4.91 30.26
CA LEU A 87 21.92 -4.73 29.38
C LEU A 87 21.56 -5.16 27.96
N VAL A 88 21.80 -4.27 27.02
CA VAL A 88 21.64 -4.53 25.59
C VAL A 88 22.98 -4.41 24.87
N GLN A 89 23.22 -5.26 23.88
CA GLN A 89 24.43 -5.31 23.06
C GLN A 89 24.02 -5.71 21.62
N PRO A 90 24.90 -5.55 20.63
CA PRO A 90 24.59 -5.87 19.23
C PRO A 90 24.04 -7.29 19.02
N SER A 91 24.38 -8.24 19.88
CA SER A 91 23.88 -9.62 19.85
C SER A 91 22.52 -9.82 20.52
N SER A 92 21.94 -8.80 21.16
CA SER A 92 20.66 -8.93 21.89
C SER A 92 19.46 -9.12 20.95
N GLY A 93 19.60 -8.84 19.66
CA GLY A 93 18.55 -8.97 18.67
C GLY A 93 17.57 -7.79 18.69
N THR A 94 16.31 -8.05 18.32
CA THR A 94 15.28 -7.01 18.19
C THR A 94 14.87 -6.44 19.54
N LEU A 95 15.00 -5.14 19.72
CA LEU A 95 14.59 -4.42 20.94
C LEU A 95 13.09 -4.18 20.99
N ALA A 96 12.55 -3.66 19.90
CA ALA A 96 11.12 -3.43 19.68
C ALA A 96 10.83 -3.46 18.18
N THR A 97 9.58 -3.69 17.81
CA THR A 97 9.13 -3.62 16.41
C THR A 97 8.28 -2.38 16.23
N ILE A 98 8.57 -1.60 15.19
CA ILE A 98 7.77 -0.44 14.81
C ILE A 98 7.07 -0.77 13.50
N VAL A 99 5.77 -0.53 13.44
CA VAL A 99 4.94 -0.81 12.27
C VAL A 99 4.24 0.46 11.82
N SER A 100 4.40 0.81 10.54
CA SER A 100 3.61 1.87 9.92
C SER A 100 2.17 1.42 9.83
N GLN A 101 1.22 2.27 10.24
CA GLN A 101 -0.21 1.97 10.26
C GLN A 101 -1.01 2.81 9.26
N ASP A 102 -0.46 3.91 8.78
CA ASP A 102 -1.08 4.75 7.76
C ASP A 102 -0.02 5.22 6.74
N PRO A 103 -0.16 4.85 5.46
CA PRO A 103 -1.13 3.89 4.93
C PRO A 103 -0.85 2.45 5.33
N ILE A 104 -1.89 1.62 5.38
CA ILE A 104 -1.76 0.17 5.61
C ILE A 104 -1.83 -0.60 4.28
N TYR A 105 -1.14 -1.71 4.22
CA TYR A 105 -1.18 -2.62 3.06
C TYR A 105 -2.12 -3.79 3.34
N VAL A 106 -3.01 -4.04 2.39
CA VAL A 106 -3.89 -5.21 2.39
C VAL A 106 -3.47 -6.12 1.25
N THR A 107 -3.11 -7.35 1.57
CA THR A 107 -2.75 -8.38 0.58
C THR A 107 -3.89 -9.37 0.43
N PHE A 108 -4.20 -9.73 -0.81
CA PHE A 108 -5.24 -10.70 -1.14
C PHE A 108 -4.86 -11.48 -2.39
N GLN A 109 -5.47 -12.64 -2.56
CA GLN A 109 -5.18 -13.52 -3.67
C GLN A 109 -6.27 -13.41 -4.75
N VAL A 110 -5.84 -13.37 -6.00
CA VAL A 110 -6.72 -13.34 -7.18
C VAL A 110 -6.40 -14.52 -8.07
N SER A 111 -7.41 -15.27 -8.52
CA SER A 111 -7.19 -16.40 -9.41
C SER A 111 -6.58 -15.95 -10.75
N GLN A 112 -5.71 -16.78 -11.33
CA GLN A 112 -5.09 -16.50 -12.62
C GLN A 112 -6.13 -16.25 -13.71
N ARG A 113 -7.27 -16.96 -13.71
CA ARG A 113 -8.37 -16.75 -14.64
C ARG A 113 -8.90 -15.30 -14.58
N ASN A 114 -9.19 -14.79 -13.40
CA ASN A 114 -9.70 -13.42 -13.20
C ASN A 114 -8.67 -12.38 -13.65
N LEU A 115 -7.40 -12.66 -13.45
CA LEU A 115 -6.30 -11.81 -13.86
C LEU A 115 -6.17 -11.75 -15.39
N LEU A 116 -6.25 -12.89 -16.07
CA LEU A 116 -6.25 -12.97 -17.53
C LEU A 116 -7.44 -12.22 -18.14
N ASP A 117 -8.63 -12.37 -17.56
CA ASP A 117 -9.81 -11.62 -17.98
C ASP A 117 -9.64 -10.10 -17.78
N TYR A 118 -8.97 -9.69 -16.73
CA TYR A 118 -8.61 -8.29 -16.51
C TYR A 118 -7.65 -7.76 -17.59
N PHE A 119 -6.59 -8.50 -17.90
CA PHE A 119 -5.62 -8.09 -18.92
C PHE A 119 -6.24 -8.04 -20.32
N ARG A 120 -7.09 -9.00 -20.67
CA ARG A 120 -7.79 -9.00 -21.96
C ARG A 120 -8.65 -7.76 -22.13
N ARG A 121 -9.49 -7.44 -21.16
CA ARG A 121 -10.35 -6.23 -21.19
C ARG A 121 -9.55 -4.94 -21.21
N ARG A 122 -8.42 -4.90 -20.52
CA ARG A 122 -7.50 -3.75 -20.54
C ARG A 122 -6.84 -3.57 -21.91
N ALA A 123 -6.56 -4.64 -22.62
CA ALA A 123 -6.04 -4.59 -23.99
C ALA A 123 -7.09 -4.11 -25.00
N GLU A 124 -8.38 -4.46 -24.79
CA GLU A 124 -9.49 -4.04 -25.63
C GLU A 124 -9.83 -2.53 -25.47
N ASP A 125 -9.60 -1.94 -24.30
CA ASP A 125 -9.87 -0.51 -24.04
C ASP A 125 -8.69 0.15 -23.28
N PRO A 126 -7.58 0.47 -23.98
CA PRO A 126 -6.38 1.04 -23.37
C PRO A 126 -6.60 2.42 -22.71
N GLY A 127 -7.64 3.14 -23.12
CA GLY A 127 -8.00 4.46 -22.59
C GLY A 127 -8.62 4.44 -21.19
N LYS A 128 -9.11 3.28 -20.73
CA LYS A 128 -9.71 3.10 -19.40
C LYS A 128 -8.75 2.44 -18.42
N ASN A 129 -7.57 3.01 -18.25
CA ASN A 129 -6.64 2.59 -17.21
C ASN A 129 -7.15 3.05 -15.82
N THR A 130 -8.34 2.57 -15.45
CA THR A 130 -8.96 2.91 -14.16
C THR A 130 -8.23 2.13 -13.06
N PRO A 131 -7.76 2.79 -12.01
CA PRO A 131 -7.21 2.09 -10.86
C PRO A 131 -8.26 1.12 -10.30
N VAL A 132 -7.79 -0.05 -9.89
CA VAL A 132 -8.65 -1.06 -9.29
C VAL A 132 -8.88 -0.65 -7.83
N ASN A 133 -10.10 -0.23 -7.54
CA ASN A 133 -10.50 0.11 -6.19
C ASN A 133 -10.83 -1.14 -5.38
N VAL A 134 -10.46 -1.10 -4.12
CA VAL A 134 -10.63 -2.22 -3.19
C VAL A 134 -11.43 -1.73 -2.00
N ARG A 135 -12.58 -2.35 -1.74
CA ARG A 135 -13.37 -2.13 -0.52
C ARG A 135 -13.04 -3.17 0.52
N ILE A 136 -12.90 -2.71 1.73
CA ILE A 136 -12.57 -3.55 2.88
C ILE A 136 -13.84 -3.78 3.70
N LYS A 137 -14.11 -5.04 3.99
CA LYS A 137 -15.15 -5.46 4.93
C LYS A 137 -14.49 -5.92 6.22
N LEU A 138 -14.79 -5.25 7.30
CA LEU A 138 -14.28 -5.59 8.63
C LEU A 138 -14.85 -6.91 9.16
N PRO A 139 -14.20 -7.58 10.11
CA PRO A 139 -14.69 -8.83 10.68
C PRO A 139 -16.07 -8.73 11.33
N ASN A 140 -16.46 -7.55 11.81
CA ASN A 140 -17.80 -7.28 12.35
C ASN A 140 -18.90 -7.12 11.28
N GLY A 141 -18.53 -7.25 9.98
CA GLY A 141 -19.46 -7.13 8.86
C GLY A 141 -19.63 -5.71 8.30
N THR A 142 -19.09 -4.68 8.96
CA THR A 142 -19.17 -3.30 8.48
C THR A 142 -18.20 -3.05 7.33
N ILE A 143 -18.55 -2.12 6.43
CA ILE A 143 -17.66 -1.69 5.34
C ILE A 143 -16.78 -0.56 5.87
N TYR A 144 -15.47 -0.69 5.64
CA TYR A 144 -14.51 0.34 5.97
C TYR A 144 -14.69 1.57 5.05
N PRO A 145 -14.73 2.81 5.59
CA PRO A 145 -15.12 4.00 4.82
C PRO A 145 -14.11 4.40 3.74
N HIS A 146 -12.83 4.06 3.93
CA HIS A 146 -11.78 4.43 2.97
C HIS A 146 -11.52 3.28 1.99
N ALA A 147 -11.67 3.57 0.70
CA ALA A 147 -11.33 2.61 -0.35
C ALA A 147 -9.82 2.55 -0.52
N GLY A 148 -9.30 1.36 -0.73
CA GLY A 148 -7.92 1.13 -1.11
C GLY A 148 -7.74 1.16 -2.63
N VAL A 149 -6.49 1.34 -3.05
CA VAL A 149 -6.10 1.27 -4.46
C VAL A 149 -5.06 0.18 -4.62
N SER A 150 -5.29 -0.74 -5.57
CA SER A 150 -4.31 -1.78 -5.91
C SER A 150 -3.09 -1.12 -6.55
N ASN A 151 -1.91 -1.34 -5.96
CA ASN A 151 -0.65 -0.75 -6.40
C ASN A 151 0.45 -1.78 -6.72
N PHE A 152 0.21 -3.06 -6.42
CA PHE A 152 1.19 -4.11 -6.68
C PHE A 152 0.48 -5.41 -7.05
N LEU A 153 1.01 -6.06 -8.06
CA LEU A 153 0.65 -7.40 -8.52
C LEU A 153 1.92 -8.22 -8.53
N ASP A 154 1.91 -9.38 -7.89
CA ASP A 154 3.05 -10.28 -7.87
C ASP A 154 3.34 -10.82 -9.28
N VAL A 155 4.60 -11.09 -9.55
CA VAL A 155 5.07 -11.65 -10.83
C VAL A 155 4.97 -13.17 -10.87
N GLN A 156 4.70 -13.79 -9.73
CA GLN A 156 4.63 -15.25 -9.59
C GLN A 156 3.20 -15.70 -9.28
N VAL A 157 2.81 -16.81 -9.90
CA VAL A 157 1.58 -17.54 -9.58
C VAL A 157 1.94 -18.60 -8.53
N ASP A 158 1.17 -18.69 -7.48
CA ASP A 158 1.25 -19.81 -6.55
C ASP A 158 0.70 -21.08 -7.24
N PRO A 159 1.55 -22.08 -7.52
CA PRO A 159 1.12 -23.27 -8.27
C PRO A 159 0.17 -24.16 -7.47
N THR A 160 0.09 -24.00 -6.16
CA THR A 160 -0.77 -24.82 -5.28
C THR A 160 -2.23 -24.35 -5.33
N THR A 161 -2.43 -23.02 -5.44
CA THR A 161 -3.75 -22.38 -5.37
C THR A 161 -4.19 -21.74 -6.68
N ASP A 162 -3.33 -21.72 -7.71
CA ASP A 162 -3.55 -21.04 -9.00
C ASP A 162 -3.93 -19.55 -8.80
N THR A 163 -3.28 -18.90 -7.83
CA THR A 163 -3.56 -17.50 -7.48
C THR A 163 -2.32 -16.64 -7.56
N VAL A 164 -2.54 -15.34 -7.75
CA VAL A 164 -1.50 -14.30 -7.72
C VAL A 164 -1.79 -13.36 -6.56
N THR A 165 -0.76 -13.00 -5.82
CA THR A 165 -0.88 -12.05 -4.72
C THR A 165 -0.99 -10.63 -5.25
N VAL A 166 -2.03 -9.93 -4.80
CA VAL A 166 -2.25 -8.51 -5.07
C VAL A 166 -2.14 -7.74 -3.77
N ARG A 167 -1.55 -6.55 -3.82
CA ARG A 167 -1.49 -5.65 -2.69
C ARG A 167 -2.21 -4.35 -3.02
N ALA A 168 -3.02 -3.90 -2.09
CA ALA A 168 -3.66 -2.59 -2.13
C ALA A 168 -3.13 -1.71 -0.99
N THR A 169 -2.96 -0.44 -1.28
CA THR A 169 -2.69 0.59 -0.27
C THR A 169 -4.03 1.18 0.18
N VAL A 170 -4.25 1.20 1.47
CA VAL A 170 -5.49 1.66 2.10
C VAL A 170 -5.15 2.76 3.10
N PRO A 171 -5.75 3.95 3.01
CA PRO A 171 -5.62 4.98 4.05
C PRO A 171 -6.21 4.47 5.37
N ASN A 172 -5.51 4.72 6.47
CA ASN A 172 -5.93 4.24 7.80
C ASN A 172 -5.73 5.32 8.88
N PRO A 173 -6.29 6.53 8.70
CA PRO A 173 -6.07 7.65 9.60
C PRO A 173 -6.53 7.37 11.04
N ASP A 174 -7.60 6.62 11.20
CA ASP A 174 -8.16 6.29 12.52
C ASP A 174 -7.54 5.02 13.14
N HIS A 175 -6.56 4.42 12.48
CA HIS A 175 -5.86 3.19 12.92
C HIS A 175 -6.79 2.01 13.27
N VAL A 176 -7.96 1.94 12.62
CA VAL A 176 -8.95 0.86 12.80
C VAL A 176 -8.45 -0.46 12.25
N LEU A 177 -7.72 -0.40 11.12
CA LEU A 177 -7.09 -1.57 10.54
C LEU A 177 -5.77 -1.85 11.28
N ILE A 178 -5.66 -3.06 11.82
CA ILE A 178 -4.50 -3.49 12.59
C ILE A 178 -3.66 -4.47 11.74
N PRO A 179 -2.34 -4.28 11.65
CA PRO A 179 -1.46 -5.22 10.95
C PRO A 179 -1.59 -6.65 11.50
N GLY A 180 -1.65 -7.62 10.59
CA GLY A 180 -1.89 -9.02 10.92
C GLY A 180 -3.36 -9.41 11.06
N GLY A 181 -4.28 -8.45 11.01
CA GLY A 181 -5.72 -8.72 11.01
C GLY A 181 -6.20 -9.29 9.67
N VAL A 182 -7.26 -10.09 9.71
CA VAL A 182 -7.94 -10.64 8.52
C VAL A 182 -9.16 -9.77 8.20
N VAL A 183 -9.31 -9.41 6.93
CA VAL A 183 -10.41 -8.58 6.43
C VAL A 183 -11.00 -9.19 5.16
N GLY A 184 -12.28 -8.92 4.90
CA GLY A 184 -12.88 -9.24 3.61
C GLY A 184 -12.50 -8.18 2.57
N VAL A 185 -12.17 -8.63 1.36
CA VAL A 185 -11.78 -7.75 0.26
C VAL A 185 -12.75 -7.88 -0.88
N THR A 186 -13.35 -6.75 -1.31
CA THR A 186 -14.17 -6.67 -2.52
C THR A 186 -13.48 -5.79 -3.53
N VAL A 187 -13.18 -6.34 -4.69
CA VAL A 187 -12.53 -5.62 -5.79
C VAL A 187 -13.61 -5.00 -6.68
N GLU A 188 -13.64 -3.68 -6.74
CA GLU A 188 -14.54 -2.92 -7.60
C GLU A 188 -13.86 -2.60 -8.93
N ARG A 189 -14.50 -2.95 -10.01
CA ARG A 189 -13.99 -2.72 -11.37
C ARG A 189 -14.89 -1.73 -12.11
N GLY A 190 -14.30 -0.66 -12.58
CA GLY A 190 -14.97 0.34 -13.41
C GLY A 190 -15.84 1.32 -12.63
N ALA A 191 -16.36 2.32 -13.34
CA ALA A 191 -17.32 3.24 -12.80
C ALA A 191 -18.67 2.52 -12.52
N PRO A 192 -19.40 2.91 -11.48
CA PRO A 192 -20.73 2.38 -11.24
C PRO A 192 -21.58 2.62 -12.49
N LYS A 193 -22.09 1.55 -13.08
CA LYS A 193 -23.05 1.66 -14.18
C LYS A 193 -24.45 1.66 -13.56
N SER A 194 -25.24 2.68 -13.89
CA SER A 194 -26.65 2.63 -13.60
C SER A 194 -27.25 1.45 -14.35
N ALA A 195 -27.89 0.55 -13.64
CA ALA A 195 -28.55 -0.61 -14.19
C ALA A 195 -29.97 -0.69 -13.62
N LEU A 196 -30.92 -1.07 -14.46
CA LEU A 196 -32.24 -1.38 -13.98
C LEU A 196 -32.20 -2.66 -13.16
N THR A 197 -32.75 -2.61 -11.97
CA THR A 197 -32.86 -3.79 -11.09
C THR A 197 -34.33 -4.08 -10.81
N VAL A 198 -34.65 -5.35 -10.68
CA VAL A 198 -35.95 -5.82 -10.26
C VAL A 198 -35.78 -6.84 -9.13
N PRO A 199 -36.68 -6.86 -8.12
CA PRO A 199 -36.65 -7.88 -7.10
C PRO A 199 -36.70 -9.28 -7.70
N GLN A 200 -35.90 -10.19 -7.20
CA GLN A 200 -35.86 -11.59 -7.68
C GLN A 200 -37.23 -12.25 -7.66
N ALA A 201 -38.09 -11.89 -6.70
CA ALA A 201 -39.46 -12.39 -6.60
C ALA A 201 -40.35 -12.02 -7.78
N ALA A 202 -40.02 -10.97 -8.53
CA ALA A 202 -40.78 -10.54 -9.70
C ALA A 202 -40.39 -11.26 -11.00
N VAL A 203 -39.23 -11.97 -11.00
CA VAL A 203 -38.71 -12.66 -12.16
C VAL A 203 -39.28 -14.08 -12.23
N LEU A 204 -40.02 -14.36 -13.27
CA LEU A 204 -40.64 -15.64 -13.57
C LEU A 204 -39.89 -16.38 -14.65
N LEU A 205 -39.98 -17.69 -14.67
CA LEU A 205 -39.38 -18.55 -15.68
C LEU A 205 -40.44 -19.44 -16.33
N ASP A 206 -40.41 -19.49 -17.65
CA ASP A 206 -41.18 -20.49 -18.41
C ASP A 206 -40.26 -21.20 -19.42
N GLN A 207 -40.87 -22.02 -20.31
CA GLN A 207 -40.13 -22.80 -21.33
C GLN A 207 -39.34 -21.91 -22.32
N ALA A 208 -39.77 -20.68 -22.52
CA ALA A 208 -39.18 -19.73 -23.47
C ALA A 208 -38.18 -18.76 -22.79
N GLY A 209 -37.99 -18.81 -21.45
CA GLY A 209 -37.00 -18.01 -20.72
C GLY A 209 -37.59 -17.18 -19.58
N ARG A 210 -36.79 -16.18 -19.11
CA ARG A 210 -37.19 -15.31 -18.00
C ARG A 210 -38.14 -14.20 -18.48
N TYR A 211 -39.13 -13.88 -17.66
CA TYR A 211 -40.10 -12.81 -17.94
C TYR A 211 -40.56 -12.15 -16.64
N VAL A 212 -41.13 -10.99 -16.77
CA VAL A 212 -41.81 -10.22 -15.69
C VAL A 212 -43.22 -9.84 -16.14
N LEU A 213 -44.08 -9.54 -15.18
CA LEU A 213 -45.39 -8.97 -15.42
C LEU A 213 -45.32 -7.46 -15.19
N VAL A 214 -45.56 -6.69 -16.26
CA VAL A 214 -45.53 -5.23 -16.24
C VAL A 214 -46.98 -4.71 -16.30
N VAL A 215 -47.27 -3.63 -15.59
CA VAL A 215 -48.55 -2.94 -15.66
C VAL A 215 -48.39 -1.77 -16.61
N ASP A 216 -49.16 -1.76 -17.69
CA ASP A 216 -49.17 -0.66 -18.66
C ASP A 216 -49.95 0.59 -18.18
N ALA A 217 -49.92 1.67 -18.95
CA ALA A 217 -50.61 2.91 -18.64
C ALA A 217 -52.15 2.73 -18.57
N ALA A 218 -52.71 1.69 -19.21
CA ALA A 218 -54.15 1.32 -19.16
C ALA A 218 -54.46 0.37 -17.98
N LYS A 219 -53.53 0.19 -17.04
CA LYS A 219 -53.61 -0.75 -15.88
C LYS A 219 -53.78 -2.20 -16.30
N LYS A 220 -53.33 -2.59 -17.46
CA LYS A 220 -53.40 -3.93 -17.99
C LYS A 220 -52.10 -4.66 -17.79
N VAL A 221 -52.15 -5.93 -17.40
CA VAL A 221 -50.97 -6.76 -17.18
C VAL A 221 -50.42 -7.27 -18.50
N GLU A 222 -49.15 -7.01 -18.76
CA GLU A 222 -48.43 -7.50 -19.92
C GLU A 222 -47.29 -8.43 -19.47
N GLN A 223 -47.17 -9.58 -20.13
CA GLN A 223 -46.01 -10.44 -19.95
C GLN A 223 -44.87 -9.97 -20.86
N ARG A 224 -43.72 -9.58 -20.23
CA ARG A 224 -42.59 -9.07 -20.97
C ARG A 224 -41.35 -9.90 -20.73
N ARG A 225 -40.72 -10.33 -21.82
CA ARG A 225 -39.45 -11.04 -21.76
C ARG A 225 -38.34 -10.12 -21.34
N ILE A 226 -37.45 -10.64 -20.49
CA ILE A 226 -36.31 -9.90 -20.02
C ILE A 226 -35.04 -10.72 -20.14
N THR A 227 -33.92 -10.03 -20.36
CA THR A 227 -32.58 -10.61 -20.22
C THR A 227 -32.00 -10.13 -18.89
N THR A 228 -31.61 -11.08 -18.05
CA THR A 228 -31.07 -10.77 -16.73
C THR A 228 -29.55 -10.86 -16.72
N GLY A 229 -28.92 -9.98 -15.96
CA GLY A 229 -27.49 -9.94 -15.69
C GLY A 229 -27.12 -10.53 -14.32
N ALA A 230 -26.22 -9.84 -13.61
CA ALA A 230 -25.75 -10.26 -12.29
C ALA A 230 -26.82 -10.08 -11.21
N GLU A 231 -26.82 -10.94 -10.21
CA GLU A 231 -27.62 -10.79 -9.00
C GLU A 231 -26.92 -9.83 -8.03
N GLN A 232 -27.70 -8.92 -7.44
CA GLN A 232 -27.20 -7.89 -6.54
C GLN A 232 -28.05 -7.88 -5.25
N GLY A 233 -27.65 -8.71 -4.29
CA GLY A 233 -28.41 -8.91 -3.06
C GLY A 233 -29.73 -9.61 -3.28
N ARG A 234 -30.86 -8.87 -3.13
CA ARG A 234 -32.24 -9.38 -3.36
C ARG A 234 -32.77 -9.04 -4.75
N ASP A 235 -31.99 -8.27 -5.51
CA ASP A 235 -32.39 -7.77 -6.84
C ASP A 235 -31.58 -8.42 -7.94
N ILE A 236 -32.15 -8.49 -9.13
CA ILE A 236 -31.49 -8.96 -10.34
C ILE A 236 -31.38 -7.79 -11.30
N VAL A 237 -30.19 -7.59 -11.86
CA VAL A 237 -29.95 -6.61 -12.91
C VAL A 237 -30.67 -7.06 -14.18
N VAL A 238 -31.43 -6.17 -14.79
CA VAL A 238 -32.05 -6.39 -16.09
C VAL A 238 -31.21 -5.66 -17.14
N THR A 239 -30.71 -6.42 -18.12
CA THR A 239 -29.88 -5.86 -19.20
C THR A 239 -30.71 -5.49 -20.44
N ASP A 240 -31.85 -6.12 -20.62
CA ASP A 240 -32.76 -5.85 -21.75
C ASP A 240 -34.21 -6.25 -21.42
N GLY A 241 -35.17 -5.60 -22.06
CA GLY A 241 -36.59 -5.92 -21.95
C GLY A 241 -37.41 -5.03 -21.01
N LEU A 242 -36.81 -4.14 -20.22
CA LEU A 242 -37.50 -3.16 -19.37
C LEU A 242 -36.96 -1.76 -19.57
N LYS A 243 -37.83 -0.77 -19.29
CA LYS A 243 -37.49 0.66 -19.30
C LYS A 243 -37.62 1.24 -17.90
N GLU A 244 -36.86 2.29 -17.62
CA GLU A 244 -36.94 3.02 -16.37
C GLU A 244 -38.36 3.61 -16.17
N GLY A 245 -38.87 3.44 -14.94
CA GLY A 245 -40.23 3.93 -14.59
C GLY A 245 -41.37 2.96 -14.87
N GLU A 246 -41.14 1.80 -15.50
CA GLU A 246 -42.16 0.78 -15.69
C GLU A 246 -42.50 0.07 -14.35
N GLN A 247 -43.79 -0.19 -14.13
CA GLN A 247 -44.26 -0.87 -12.93
C GLN A 247 -44.24 -2.38 -13.11
N VAL A 248 -43.47 -3.06 -12.28
CA VAL A 248 -43.35 -4.52 -12.29
C VAL A 248 -44.10 -5.11 -11.10
N ILE A 249 -44.88 -6.16 -11.33
CA ILE A 249 -45.63 -6.84 -10.25
C ILE A 249 -44.67 -7.72 -9.44
N VAL A 250 -44.52 -7.40 -8.15
CA VAL A 250 -43.68 -8.13 -7.21
C VAL A 250 -44.49 -9.11 -6.36
N GLU A 251 -45.70 -8.71 -5.98
CA GLU A 251 -46.58 -9.53 -5.12
C GLU A 251 -47.93 -9.80 -5.84
N GLY A 252 -48.54 -10.92 -5.49
CA GLY A 252 -49.83 -11.28 -6.09
C GLY A 252 -49.74 -11.87 -7.50
N ILE A 253 -48.57 -12.25 -7.95
CA ILE A 253 -48.29 -12.78 -9.32
C ILE A 253 -49.23 -13.97 -9.67
N GLN A 254 -49.56 -14.81 -8.70
CA GLN A 254 -50.45 -15.96 -8.92
C GLN A 254 -51.92 -15.60 -9.14
N LYS A 255 -52.30 -14.37 -8.79
CA LYS A 255 -53.70 -13.88 -8.88
C LYS A 255 -53.99 -13.13 -10.19
N VAL A 256 -52.98 -12.84 -10.98
CA VAL A 256 -53.09 -12.05 -12.19
C VAL A 256 -52.74 -12.86 -13.44
N ARG A 257 -53.39 -12.53 -14.55
CA ARG A 257 -53.13 -13.13 -15.86
C ARG A 257 -52.78 -12.05 -16.89
N PRO A 258 -51.92 -12.35 -17.86
CA PRO A 258 -51.66 -11.45 -18.96
C PRO A 258 -52.99 -11.00 -19.64
N GLY A 259 -53.13 -9.71 -19.88
CA GLY A 259 -54.34 -9.12 -20.45
C GLY A 259 -55.37 -8.65 -19.42
N GLN A 260 -55.28 -8.94 -18.16
CA GLN A 260 -56.20 -8.54 -17.09
C GLN A 260 -55.94 -7.11 -16.63
N VAL A 261 -57.02 -6.35 -16.36
CA VAL A 261 -56.92 -5.02 -15.74
C VAL A 261 -56.79 -5.20 -14.23
N VAL A 262 -55.82 -4.55 -13.63
CA VAL A 262 -55.52 -4.68 -12.19
C VAL A 262 -55.45 -3.32 -11.51
N THR A 263 -55.79 -3.30 -10.23
CA THR A 263 -55.55 -2.15 -9.38
C THR A 263 -54.29 -2.46 -8.56
N ALA A 264 -53.19 -1.85 -8.94
CA ALA A 264 -51.90 -2.04 -8.29
C ALA A 264 -51.64 -0.96 -7.24
N THR A 265 -51.10 -1.34 -6.10
CA THR A 265 -50.52 -0.41 -5.11
C THR A 265 -49.04 -0.32 -5.38
N VAL A 266 -48.53 0.88 -5.64
CA VAL A 266 -47.11 1.08 -5.88
C VAL A 266 -46.37 1.04 -4.58
N VAL A 267 -45.47 0.07 -4.46
CA VAL A 267 -44.47 0.03 -3.38
C VAL A 267 -43.20 0.68 -3.94
N PRO A 268 -42.71 1.78 -3.38
CA PRO A 268 -41.49 2.40 -3.87
C PRO A 268 -40.33 1.39 -3.78
N GLY A 269 -39.62 1.24 -4.87
CA GLY A 269 -38.37 0.42 -4.88
C GLY A 269 -37.34 1.01 -3.90
N THR A 270 -36.68 0.14 -3.17
CA THR A 270 -35.61 0.49 -2.24
C THR A 270 -34.32 0.73 -2.99
#